data_0dd1ae1414f7b2cafd03c28555481b9c
#
_entry.id   0dd1ae1414f7b2cafd03c28555481b9c
#
_cell.length_a   1.000
_cell.length_b   1.000
_cell.length_c   1.000
_cell.angle_alpha   90.00
_cell.angle_beta   90.00
_cell.angle_gamma   90.00
#
_symmetry.space_group_name_H-M   'P 1'
#
loop_
_entity.id
_entity.type
_entity.pdbx_description
1 polymer ?
#
loop_
_entity_poly.entity_id
_entity_poly.type
_entity_poly.pdbx_seq_one_letter_code
_entity_poly.pdbx_strand_id
1 'polypeptide(L)'
;DLAQAGAAARVLDEAGAVDILVNNAGAVPGGALDQVADDRWRAGWELKVHGYIDLARHYYPLMRQAGTGVIANVIGMAGSAPRADYICGAAANASLIAFTRALGGDAPRHGVRVFGVNPSRTRTDRVLTLAKQRAQARWGDESRWEETLSDLPFGRLMEAEEVADMVVFGASPRAGYLSGTVIDLDGGEQYAR
;
A
#
# COMPACT_ATOMS: atom_id res chain seq x y z
N ASP A 1 -7.67 -12.14 -9.68
CA ASP A 1 -6.42 -12.25 -8.91
C ASP A 1 -5.27 -11.69 -9.73
N LEU A 2 -4.63 -10.61 -9.24
CA LEU A 2 -3.55 -9.89 -9.94
C LEU A 2 -2.23 -10.68 -10.00
N ALA A 3 -2.08 -11.74 -9.22
CA ALA A 3 -0.91 -12.62 -9.30
C ALA A 3 -0.93 -13.54 -10.54
N GLN A 4 -2.02 -13.55 -11.29
CA GLN A 4 -2.14 -14.38 -12.49
C GLN A 4 -1.61 -13.64 -13.74
N ALA A 5 -0.88 -14.36 -14.58
CA ALA A 5 -0.39 -13.82 -15.84
C ALA A 5 -1.54 -13.21 -16.67
N GLY A 6 -1.33 -12.00 -17.19
CA GLY A 6 -2.33 -11.28 -17.98
C GLY A 6 -3.51 -10.69 -17.19
N ALA A 7 -3.45 -10.71 -15.84
CA ALA A 7 -4.54 -10.18 -15.01
C ALA A 7 -4.80 -8.68 -15.27
N ALA A 8 -3.75 -7.89 -15.43
CA ALA A 8 -3.88 -6.45 -15.70
C ALA A 8 -4.57 -6.16 -17.03
N ALA A 9 -4.27 -6.97 -18.07
CA ALA A 9 -4.95 -6.86 -19.37
C ALA A 9 -6.45 -7.19 -19.24
N ARG A 10 -6.79 -8.27 -18.52
CA ARG A 10 -8.21 -8.62 -18.28
C ARG A 10 -8.96 -7.54 -17.49
N VAL A 11 -8.32 -6.92 -16.51
CA VAL A 11 -8.92 -5.79 -15.77
C VAL A 11 -9.21 -4.63 -16.73
N LEU A 12 -8.28 -4.32 -17.63
CA LEU A 12 -8.50 -3.28 -18.65
C LEU A 12 -9.62 -3.66 -19.62
N ASP A 13 -9.68 -4.91 -20.07
CA ASP A 13 -10.73 -5.40 -20.97
C ASP A 13 -12.12 -5.32 -20.34
N GLU A 14 -12.23 -5.60 -19.04
CA GLU A 14 -13.50 -5.57 -18.31
C GLU A 14 -13.93 -4.15 -17.87
N ALA A 15 -12.99 -3.35 -17.36
CA ALA A 15 -13.30 -2.03 -16.81
C ALA A 15 -13.20 -0.89 -17.85
N GLY A 16 -12.49 -1.10 -18.94
CA GLY A 16 -12.19 -0.05 -19.91
C GLY A 16 -11.24 1.02 -19.37
N ALA A 17 -11.18 2.17 -20.04
CA ALA A 17 -10.41 3.31 -19.58
C ALA A 17 -11.04 3.92 -18.31
N VAL A 18 -10.20 4.35 -17.37
CA VAL A 18 -10.64 4.98 -16.11
C VAL A 18 -9.92 6.29 -15.89
N ASP A 19 -10.55 7.23 -15.19
CA ASP A 19 -9.94 8.50 -14.79
C ASP A 19 -9.01 8.34 -13.58
N ILE A 20 -9.31 7.37 -12.69
CA ILE A 20 -8.59 7.12 -11.44
C ILE A 20 -8.33 5.62 -11.31
N LEU A 21 -7.06 5.26 -11.19
CA LEU A 21 -6.60 3.91 -10.82
C LEU A 21 -6.14 3.91 -9.37
N VAL A 22 -6.76 3.07 -8.52
CA VAL A 22 -6.32 2.86 -7.14
C VAL A 22 -5.73 1.47 -7.00
N ASN A 23 -4.43 1.38 -6.80
CA ASN A 23 -3.71 0.16 -6.49
C ASN A 23 -3.70 -0.08 -4.99
N ASN A 24 -4.47 -1.06 -4.52
CA ASN A 24 -4.59 -1.41 -3.09
C ASN A 24 -4.43 -2.92 -2.81
N ALA A 25 -4.47 -3.77 -3.82
CA ALA A 25 -4.37 -5.21 -3.62
C ALA A 25 -2.98 -5.60 -3.09
N GLY A 26 -2.92 -6.44 -2.06
CA GLY A 26 -1.63 -6.89 -1.54
C GLY A 26 -1.76 -7.88 -0.40
N ALA A 27 -0.94 -8.93 -0.44
CA ALA A 27 -0.84 -9.95 0.61
C ALA A 27 0.63 -10.39 0.72
N VAL A 28 1.49 -9.53 1.28
CA VAL A 28 2.91 -9.85 1.46
C VAL A 28 3.11 -10.58 2.78
N PRO A 29 3.85 -11.69 2.84
CA PRO A 29 4.07 -12.44 4.07
C PRO A 29 4.90 -11.66 5.09
N GLY A 30 4.55 -11.81 6.37
CA GLY A 30 5.39 -11.38 7.49
C GLY A 30 6.42 -12.45 7.85
N GLY A 31 7.52 -12.03 8.49
CA GLY A 31 8.60 -12.87 8.96
C GLY A 31 9.97 -12.25 8.71
N ALA A 32 10.99 -12.78 9.40
CA ALA A 32 12.39 -12.47 9.16
C ALA A 32 12.88 -13.15 7.86
N LEU A 33 14.08 -12.84 7.42
CA LEU A 33 14.64 -13.28 6.14
C LEU A 33 14.62 -14.79 5.95
N ASP A 34 14.95 -15.52 6.98
CA ASP A 34 15.04 -17.00 7.01
C ASP A 34 13.69 -17.68 7.32
N GLN A 35 12.65 -16.93 7.66
CA GLN A 35 11.32 -17.42 8.03
C GLN A 35 10.33 -17.37 6.87
N VAL A 36 10.62 -16.61 5.81
CA VAL A 36 9.74 -16.48 4.65
C VAL A 36 10.25 -17.39 3.52
N ALA A 37 9.49 -18.44 3.22
CA ALA A 37 9.79 -19.34 2.11
C ALA A 37 9.80 -18.60 0.77
N ASP A 38 10.67 -19.05 -0.16
CA ASP A 38 10.90 -18.36 -1.45
C ASP A 38 9.62 -18.25 -2.29
N ASP A 39 8.82 -19.30 -2.35
CA ASP A 39 7.54 -19.31 -3.06
C ASP A 39 6.54 -18.28 -2.51
N ARG A 40 6.46 -18.15 -1.18
CA ARG A 40 5.61 -17.13 -0.53
C ARG A 40 6.13 -15.72 -0.76
N TRP A 41 7.45 -15.55 -0.76
CA TRP A 41 8.09 -14.27 -1.09
C TRP A 41 7.70 -13.84 -2.51
N ARG A 42 7.90 -14.72 -3.50
CA ARG A 42 7.58 -14.45 -4.90
C ARG A 42 6.10 -14.18 -5.11
N ALA A 43 5.22 -15.00 -4.54
CA ALA A 43 3.77 -14.80 -4.66
C ALA A 43 3.30 -13.45 -4.09
N GLY A 44 3.86 -13.02 -2.94
CA GLY A 44 3.56 -11.71 -2.36
C GLY A 44 4.01 -10.55 -3.24
N TRP A 45 5.18 -10.68 -3.87
CA TRP A 45 5.70 -9.67 -4.80
C TRP A 45 4.93 -9.66 -6.11
N GLU A 46 4.56 -10.82 -6.63
CA GLU A 46 3.75 -10.93 -7.85
C GLU A 46 2.43 -10.19 -7.69
N LEU A 47 1.72 -10.48 -6.59
CA LEU A 47 0.45 -9.82 -6.31
C LEU A 47 0.59 -8.31 -6.11
N LYS A 48 1.54 -7.86 -5.28
CA LYS A 48 1.59 -6.46 -4.87
C LYS A 48 2.48 -5.62 -5.78
N VAL A 49 3.75 -6.01 -5.95
CA VAL A 49 4.73 -5.17 -6.68
C VAL A 49 4.44 -5.22 -8.17
N HIS A 50 4.41 -6.43 -8.74
CA HIS A 50 4.15 -6.60 -10.17
C HIS A 50 2.71 -6.24 -10.52
N GLY A 51 1.73 -6.58 -9.66
CA GLY A 51 0.32 -6.18 -9.88
C GLY A 51 0.12 -4.68 -10.03
N TYR A 52 0.76 -3.85 -9.17
CA TYR A 52 0.70 -2.38 -9.28
C TYR A 52 1.39 -1.86 -10.53
N ILE A 53 2.58 -2.39 -10.82
CA ILE A 53 3.37 -1.98 -11.99
C ILE A 53 2.62 -2.34 -13.28
N ASP A 54 2.07 -3.54 -13.37
CA ASP A 54 1.37 -4.03 -14.57
C ASP A 54 0.07 -3.27 -14.82
N LEU A 55 -0.72 -3.00 -13.78
CA LEU A 55 -1.89 -2.13 -13.92
C LEU A 55 -1.48 -0.72 -14.38
N ALA A 56 -0.44 -0.14 -13.78
CA ALA A 56 0.06 1.16 -14.21
C ALA A 56 0.54 1.15 -15.68
N ARG A 57 1.22 0.08 -16.12
CA ARG A 57 1.67 -0.08 -17.53
C ARG A 57 0.52 -0.14 -18.53
N HIS A 58 -0.66 -0.64 -18.12
CA HIS A 58 -1.84 -0.69 -18.97
C HIS A 58 -2.62 0.63 -18.98
N TYR A 59 -2.78 1.26 -17.82
CA TYR A 59 -3.62 2.45 -17.68
C TYR A 59 -2.89 3.77 -17.96
N TYR A 60 -1.61 3.88 -17.57
CA TYR A 60 -0.87 5.11 -17.76
C TYR A 60 -0.77 5.60 -19.23
N PRO A 61 -0.55 4.72 -20.25
CA PRO A 61 -0.57 5.15 -21.63
C PRO A 61 -1.91 5.74 -22.09
N LEU A 62 -3.03 5.19 -21.60
CA LEU A 62 -4.38 5.69 -21.90
C LEU A 62 -4.62 7.05 -21.26
N MET A 63 -4.25 7.21 -19.98
CA MET A 63 -4.33 8.49 -19.28
C MET A 63 -3.45 9.56 -19.96
N ARG A 64 -2.24 9.17 -20.39
CA ARG A 64 -1.33 10.05 -21.15
C ARG A 64 -1.94 10.51 -22.46
N GLN A 65 -2.59 9.61 -23.20
CA GLN A 65 -3.29 9.93 -24.44
C GLN A 65 -4.49 10.86 -24.21
N ALA A 66 -5.22 10.64 -23.12
CA ALA A 66 -6.34 11.50 -22.72
C ALA A 66 -5.90 12.87 -22.17
N GLY A 67 -4.62 13.03 -21.79
CA GLY A 67 -4.09 14.25 -21.18
C GLY A 67 -4.60 14.48 -19.74
N THR A 68 -5.14 13.44 -19.09
CA THR A 68 -5.68 13.49 -17.74
C THR A 68 -5.68 12.11 -17.10
N GLY A 69 -5.56 12.04 -15.79
CA GLY A 69 -5.67 10.80 -15.02
C GLY A 69 -4.97 10.86 -13.66
N VAL A 70 -5.31 9.93 -12.79
CA VAL A 70 -4.69 9.80 -11.47
C VAL A 70 -4.39 8.33 -11.17
N ILE A 71 -3.17 8.05 -10.72
CA ILE A 71 -2.80 6.74 -10.17
C ILE A 71 -2.47 6.93 -8.68
N ALA A 72 -3.21 6.25 -7.80
CA ALA A 72 -3.00 6.24 -6.38
C ALA A 72 -2.50 4.86 -5.92
N ASN A 73 -1.34 4.79 -5.25
CA ASN A 73 -0.73 3.55 -4.77
C ASN A 73 -0.84 3.47 -3.24
N VAL A 74 -1.61 2.53 -2.70
CA VAL A 74 -1.68 2.25 -1.26
C VAL A 74 -0.55 1.27 -0.89
N ILE A 75 0.52 1.78 -0.28
CA ILE A 75 1.78 1.06 -0.15
C ILE A 75 1.95 0.51 1.28
N GLY A 76 2.28 1.36 2.23
CA GLY A 76 2.43 1.04 3.65
C GLY A 76 3.77 1.46 4.25
N MET A 77 3.72 1.82 5.53
CA MET A 77 4.83 2.42 6.30
C MET A 77 6.13 1.60 6.29
N ALA A 78 6.06 0.28 6.16
CA ALA A 78 7.26 -0.56 6.16
C ALA A 78 8.26 -0.23 5.04
N GLY A 79 7.86 0.50 4.01
CA GLY A 79 8.78 0.99 2.97
C GLY A 79 9.61 2.20 3.41
N SER A 80 9.05 3.06 4.27
CA SER A 80 9.71 4.24 4.86
C SER A 80 10.40 3.91 6.19
N ALA A 81 9.80 3.03 7.00
CA ALA A 81 10.31 2.55 8.28
C ALA A 81 10.47 1.02 8.25
N PRO A 82 11.53 0.49 7.60
CA PRO A 82 11.70 -0.94 7.38
C PRO A 82 11.99 -1.69 8.69
N ARG A 83 11.43 -2.90 8.80
CA ARG A 83 11.60 -3.78 9.96
C ARG A 83 12.05 -5.16 9.52
N ALA A 84 12.96 -5.77 10.27
CA ALA A 84 13.52 -7.09 9.98
C ALA A 84 12.47 -8.22 10.06
N ASP A 85 11.47 -8.08 10.96
CA ASP A 85 10.37 -9.03 11.12
C ASP A 85 9.28 -8.94 10.03
N TYR A 86 9.45 -8.03 9.08
CA TYR A 86 8.59 -7.85 7.91
C TYR A 86 9.42 -7.53 6.65
N ILE A 87 10.60 -8.10 6.51
CA ILE A 87 11.60 -7.72 5.51
C ILE A 87 11.09 -7.86 4.07
N CYS A 88 10.31 -8.91 3.76
CA CYS A 88 9.69 -9.10 2.45
C CYS A 88 8.78 -7.92 2.07
N GLY A 89 7.91 -7.51 2.99
CA GLY A 89 7.01 -6.37 2.80
C GLY A 89 7.73 -5.03 2.80
N ALA A 90 8.76 -4.87 3.62
CA ALA A 90 9.58 -3.66 3.65
C ALA A 90 10.24 -3.40 2.28
N ALA A 91 10.89 -4.42 1.70
CA ALA A 91 11.50 -4.33 0.39
C ALA A 91 10.47 -4.09 -0.73
N ALA A 92 9.32 -4.79 -0.68
CA ALA A 92 8.23 -4.58 -1.63
C ALA A 92 7.67 -3.15 -1.58
N ASN A 93 7.42 -2.63 -0.38
CA ASN A 93 6.90 -1.27 -0.20
C ASN A 93 7.94 -0.21 -0.63
N ALA A 94 9.21 -0.39 -0.30
CA ALA A 94 10.28 0.51 -0.73
C ALA A 94 10.39 0.59 -2.26
N SER A 95 10.25 -0.54 -2.97
CA SER A 95 10.24 -0.57 -4.44
C SER A 95 9.06 0.22 -5.01
N LEU A 96 7.86 0.09 -4.42
CA LEU A 96 6.67 0.84 -4.85
C LEU A 96 6.75 2.33 -4.52
N ILE A 97 7.41 2.72 -3.42
CA ILE A 97 7.72 4.12 -3.12
C ILE A 97 8.61 4.72 -4.22
N ALA A 98 9.67 4.01 -4.58
CA ALA A 98 10.57 4.45 -5.66
C ALA A 98 9.85 4.53 -7.01
N PHE A 99 9.05 3.52 -7.35
CA PHE A 99 8.21 3.49 -8.55
C PHE A 99 7.24 4.68 -8.61
N THR A 100 6.52 4.94 -7.51
CA THR A 100 5.56 6.04 -7.41
C THR A 100 6.24 7.40 -7.62
N ARG A 101 7.40 7.60 -6.99
CA ARG A 101 8.18 8.84 -7.14
C ARG A 101 8.71 9.03 -8.55
N ALA A 102 9.25 7.98 -9.16
CA ALA A 102 9.80 8.03 -10.50
C ALA A 102 8.71 8.34 -11.54
N LEU A 103 7.61 7.58 -11.53
CA LEU A 103 6.51 7.78 -12.47
C LEU A 103 5.81 9.13 -12.22
N GLY A 104 5.57 9.49 -10.95
CA GLY A 104 4.90 10.73 -10.58
C GLY A 104 5.73 11.98 -10.80
N GLY A 105 7.04 11.87 -10.94
CA GLY A 105 7.93 12.97 -11.34
C GLY A 105 7.81 13.33 -12.83
N ASP A 106 7.52 12.35 -13.69
CA ASP A 106 7.38 12.55 -15.13
C ASP A 106 5.92 12.78 -15.57
N ALA A 107 4.98 12.09 -14.93
CA ALA A 107 3.56 12.05 -15.30
C ALA A 107 2.88 13.44 -15.47
N PRO A 108 3.19 14.49 -14.67
CA PRO A 108 2.57 15.81 -14.82
C PRO A 108 2.77 16.45 -16.20
N ARG A 109 3.85 16.13 -16.90
CA ARG A 109 4.09 16.61 -18.28
C ARG A 109 3.03 16.13 -19.27
N HIS A 110 2.29 15.10 -18.87
CA HIS A 110 1.23 14.46 -19.66
C HIS A 110 -0.16 14.65 -19.05
N GLY A 111 -0.32 15.59 -18.10
CA GLY A 111 -1.59 15.84 -17.41
C GLY A 111 -1.99 14.74 -16.43
N VAL A 112 -1.10 13.81 -16.10
CA VAL A 112 -1.36 12.68 -15.19
C VAL A 112 -0.69 12.93 -13.85
N ARG A 113 -1.35 12.56 -12.74
CA ARG A 113 -0.78 12.60 -11.40
C ARG A 113 -0.59 11.18 -10.85
N VAL A 114 0.53 10.94 -10.19
CA VAL A 114 0.79 9.65 -9.52
C VAL A 114 1.28 9.92 -8.11
N PHE A 115 0.59 9.38 -7.12
CA PHE A 115 0.97 9.54 -5.72
C PHE A 115 0.81 8.24 -4.94
N GLY A 116 1.41 8.17 -3.77
CA GLY A 116 1.27 7.04 -2.87
C GLY A 116 0.76 7.45 -1.49
N VAL A 117 0.22 6.49 -0.78
CA VAL A 117 -0.14 6.59 0.64
C VAL A 117 0.53 5.43 1.37
N ASN A 118 1.17 5.71 2.50
CA ASN A 118 1.77 4.73 3.38
C ASN A 118 0.94 4.61 4.67
N PRO A 119 -0.08 3.74 4.72
CA PRO A 119 -0.80 3.48 5.95
C PRO A 119 0.07 2.76 6.97
N SER A 120 -0.09 3.12 8.25
CA SER A 120 0.39 2.35 9.39
C SER A 120 -0.55 1.17 9.70
N ARG A 121 -0.54 0.68 10.92
CA ARG A 121 -1.36 -0.45 11.38
C ARG A 121 -2.86 -0.10 11.27
N THR A 122 -3.49 -0.58 10.20
CA THR A 122 -4.90 -0.34 9.88
C THR A 122 -5.75 -1.50 10.39
N ARG A 123 -6.95 -1.21 10.92
CA ARG A 123 -7.91 -2.19 11.41
C ARG A 123 -8.38 -3.09 10.27
N THR A 124 -7.88 -4.31 10.27
CA THR A 124 -8.25 -5.38 9.35
C THR A 124 -8.32 -6.69 10.12
N ASP A 125 -9.07 -7.66 9.65
CA ASP A 125 -9.18 -8.99 10.29
C ASP A 125 -7.80 -9.61 10.56
N ARG A 126 -6.86 -9.44 9.63
CA ARG A 126 -5.49 -9.91 9.77
C ARG A 126 -4.77 -9.25 10.96
N VAL A 127 -4.87 -7.94 11.10
CA VAL A 127 -4.20 -7.20 12.18
C VAL A 127 -4.82 -7.55 13.53
N LEU A 128 -6.15 -7.68 13.59
CA LEU A 128 -6.87 -8.12 14.79
C LEU A 128 -6.47 -9.54 15.21
N THR A 129 -6.39 -10.47 14.25
CA THR A 129 -5.93 -11.83 14.50
C THR A 129 -4.52 -11.85 15.07
N LEU A 130 -3.59 -11.08 14.50
CA LEU A 130 -2.22 -10.97 15.00
C LEU A 130 -2.15 -10.34 16.40
N ALA A 131 -2.97 -9.33 16.68
CA ALA A 131 -3.06 -8.71 18.01
C ALA A 131 -3.54 -9.71 19.07
N LYS A 132 -4.59 -10.49 18.77
CA LYS A 132 -5.08 -11.56 19.62
C LYS A 132 -4.03 -12.64 19.87
N GLN A 133 -3.34 -13.09 18.83
CA GLN A 133 -2.24 -14.07 18.98
C GLN A 133 -1.10 -13.53 19.86
N ARG A 134 -0.75 -12.24 19.72
CA ARG A 134 0.25 -11.59 20.60
C ARG A 134 -0.21 -11.53 22.06
N ALA A 135 -1.48 -11.17 22.29
CA ALA A 135 -2.07 -11.14 23.63
C ALA A 135 -2.06 -12.53 24.26
N GLN A 136 -2.48 -13.55 23.53
CA GLN A 136 -2.43 -14.94 23.96
C GLN A 136 -1.01 -15.38 24.31
N ALA A 137 -0.04 -15.08 23.47
CA ALA A 137 1.37 -15.44 23.70
C ALA A 137 1.98 -14.72 24.92
N ARG A 138 1.59 -13.45 25.15
CA ARG A 138 2.18 -12.61 26.21
C ARG A 138 1.52 -12.79 27.57
N TRP A 139 0.20 -12.99 27.60
CA TRP A 139 -0.60 -12.99 28.83
C TRP A 139 -1.48 -14.25 29.02
N GLY A 140 -1.52 -15.15 28.03
CA GLY A 140 -2.40 -16.32 28.06
C GLY A 140 -3.88 -15.98 27.84
N ASP A 141 -4.20 -14.77 27.38
CA ASP A 141 -5.57 -14.26 27.26
C ASP A 141 -5.70 -13.38 26.00
N GLU A 142 -6.37 -13.91 24.98
CA GLU A 142 -6.57 -13.19 23.71
C GLU A 142 -7.52 -11.99 23.83
N SER A 143 -8.39 -11.94 24.87
CA SER A 143 -9.32 -10.82 25.07
C SER A 143 -8.61 -9.51 25.38
N ARG A 144 -7.36 -9.58 25.84
CA ARG A 144 -6.49 -8.43 26.12
C ARG A 144 -5.78 -7.87 24.88
N TRP A 145 -6.23 -8.19 23.69
CA TRP A 145 -5.58 -7.79 22.45
C TRP A 145 -5.40 -6.26 22.29
N GLU A 146 -6.33 -5.46 22.84
CA GLU A 146 -6.23 -4.00 22.82
C GLU A 146 -5.01 -3.48 23.57
N GLU A 147 -4.58 -4.16 24.63
CA GLU A 147 -3.38 -3.78 25.38
C GLU A 147 -2.10 -3.92 24.53
N THR A 148 -2.13 -4.73 23.46
CA THR A 148 -1.02 -4.85 22.49
C THR A 148 -0.90 -3.62 21.58
N LEU A 149 -1.86 -2.70 21.66
CA LEU A 149 -1.96 -1.50 20.84
C LEU A 149 -1.70 -0.20 21.64
N SER A 150 -1.35 -0.32 22.92
CA SER A 150 -1.15 0.83 23.82
C SER A 150 -0.02 1.77 23.39
N ASP A 151 0.93 1.26 22.62
CA ASP A 151 2.05 2.01 22.06
C ASP A 151 1.74 2.70 20.72
N LEU A 152 0.52 2.50 20.20
CA LEU A 152 0.10 3.14 18.95
C LEU A 152 -0.18 4.63 19.14
N PRO A 153 0.10 5.44 18.13
CA PRO A 153 -0.41 6.80 18.06
C PRO A 153 -1.93 6.81 18.25
N PHE A 154 -2.44 7.80 18.99
CA PHE A 154 -3.86 7.90 19.34
C PHE A 154 -4.44 6.72 20.13
N GLY A 155 -3.61 5.75 20.60
CA GLY A 155 -4.04 4.57 21.37
C GLY A 155 -4.94 3.62 20.60
N ARG A 156 -4.95 3.64 19.27
CA ARG A 156 -5.83 2.82 18.44
C ARG A 156 -5.20 2.45 17.09
N LEU A 157 -5.76 1.45 16.45
CA LEU A 157 -5.52 1.20 15.02
C LEU A 157 -6.12 2.33 14.17
N MET A 158 -5.51 2.58 13.02
CA MET A 158 -6.09 3.42 11.99
C MET A 158 -7.31 2.70 11.37
N GLU A 159 -8.37 3.42 11.06
CA GLU A 159 -9.51 2.84 10.34
C GLU A 159 -9.25 2.85 8.83
N ALA A 160 -9.87 1.89 8.11
CA ALA A 160 -9.70 1.79 6.66
C ALA A 160 -10.23 3.04 5.93
N GLU A 161 -11.27 3.65 6.49
CA GLU A 161 -11.88 4.88 6.01
C GLU A 161 -10.90 6.07 6.04
N GLU A 162 -10.04 6.15 7.06
CA GLU A 162 -9.03 7.22 7.16
C GLU A 162 -7.99 7.12 6.02
N VAL A 163 -7.68 5.89 5.58
CA VAL A 163 -6.85 5.67 4.39
C VAL A 163 -7.60 6.05 3.12
N ALA A 164 -8.86 5.64 3.01
CA ALA A 164 -9.71 5.91 1.85
C ALA A 164 -9.93 7.41 1.66
N ASP A 165 -10.18 8.16 2.74
CA ASP A 165 -10.36 9.62 2.72
C ASP A 165 -9.13 10.32 2.15
N MET A 166 -7.92 9.90 2.53
CA MET A 166 -6.69 10.45 1.98
C MET A 166 -6.53 10.12 0.49
N VAL A 167 -6.86 8.90 0.08
CA VAL A 167 -6.84 8.50 -1.34
C VAL A 167 -7.83 9.33 -2.16
N VAL A 168 -9.06 9.49 -1.67
CA VAL A 168 -10.12 10.29 -2.32
C VAL A 168 -9.70 11.76 -2.43
N PHE A 169 -9.19 12.34 -1.32
CA PHE A 169 -8.66 13.72 -1.36
C PHE A 169 -7.53 13.86 -2.37
N GLY A 170 -6.52 12.97 -2.32
CA GLY A 170 -5.38 12.99 -3.23
C GLY A 170 -5.76 12.81 -4.70
N ALA A 171 -6.79 12.00 -4.98
CA ALA A 171 -7.30 11.80 -6.33
C ALA A 171 -8.14 12.98 -6.83
N SER A 172 -8.70 13.80 -5.94
CA SER A 172 -9.57 14.91 -6.29
C SER A 172 -8.84 16.09 -6.94
N PRO A 173 -9.54 16.99 -7.65
CA PRO A 173 -8.96 18.23 -8.18
C PRO A 173 -8.38 19.17 -7.11
N ARG A 174 -8.81 19.03 -5.83
CA ARG A 174 -8.32 19.82 -4.71
C ARG A 174 -6.84 19.56 -4.40
N ALA A 175 -6.33 18.36 -4.76
CA ALA A 175 -4.93 17.99 -4.66
C ALA A 175 -4.20 18.10 -6.02
N GLY A 176 -4.58 19.05 -6.87
CA GLY A 176 -4.13 19.18 -8.25
C GLY A 176 -2.62 19.33 -8.44
N TYR A 177 -1.87 19.68 -7.40
CA TYR A 177 -0.40 19.78 -7.44
C TYR A 177 0.32 18.60 -6.77
N LEU A 178 -0.44 17.55 -6.39
CA LEU A 178 0.09 16.36 -5.73
C LEU A 178 0.50 15.31 -6.77
N SER A 179 1.81 15.13 -7.00
CA SER A 179 2.38 14.05 -7.81
C SER A 179 3.81 13.75 -7.37
N GLY A 180 4.30 12.53 -7.58
CA GLY A 180 5.65 12.11 -7.22
C GLY A 180 5.92 12.04 -5.71
N THR A 181 4.91 12.08 -4.87
CA THR A 181 5.04 12.00 -3.41
C THR A 181 4.36 10.77 -2.84
N VAL A 182 4.77 10.38 -1.65
CA VAL A 182 4.13 9.34 -0.85
C VAL A 182 3.85 9.93 0.52
N ILE A 183 2.59 9.88 0.94
CA ILE A 183 2.08 10.49 2.17
C ILE A 183 2.07 9.42 3.26
N ASP A 184 2.82 9.67 4.33
CA ASP A 184 2.84 8.78 5.49
C ASP A 184 1.62 9.05 6.38
N LEU A 185 0.84 8.00 6.66
CA LEU A 185 -0.30 8.00 7.56
C LEU A 185 0.03 7.10 8.76
N ASP A 186 0.82 7.62 9.69
CA ASP A 186 1.35 6.84 10.81
C ASP A 186 1.10 7.50 12.18
N GLY A 187 0.39 8.64 12.22
CA GLY A 187 0.17 9.40 13.45
C GLY A 187 1.46 9.93 14.08
N GLY A 188 2.56 9.98 13.33
CA GLY A 188 3.88 10.39 13.84
C GLY A 188 4.67 9.23 14.47
N GLU A 189 4.24 7.97 14.35
CA GLU A 189 4.86 6.80 14.97
C GLU A 189 6.36 6.70 14.68
N GLN A 190 6.78 6.98 13.44
CA GLN A 190 8.18 6.90 13.04
C GLN A 190 9.10 7.92 13.74
N TYR A 191 8.55 8.96 14.31
CA TYR A 191 9.28 10.02 15.02
C TYR A 191 9.04 9.98 16.55
N ALA A 192 8.18 9.10 17.04
CA ALA A 192 7.95 8.92 18.47
C ALA A 192 9.23 8.35 19.13
N ARG A 193 9.65 8.97 20.24
CA ARG A 193 10.85 8.59 21.01
C ARG A 193 10.46 7.86 22.29
#